data_6094ba9c6f1af5ffdf16a12e458c3e30
#
_entry.id   6094ba9c6f1af5ffdf16a12e458c3e30
#
_cell.length_a   1.000
_cell.length_b   1.000
_cell.length_c   1.000
_cell.angle_alpha   90.00
_cell.angle_beta   90.00
_cell.angle_gamma   90.00
#
_symmetry.space_group_name_H-M   'P 1'
#
loop_
_entity.id
_entity.type
_entity.pdbx_description
1 polymer ?
#
loop_
_entity_poly.entity_id
_entity_poly.type
_entity_poly.pdbx_seq_one_letter_code
_entity_poly.pdbx_strand_id
1 'polypeptide(L)'
;MILSYAYYLCSGYKTVVFILLTTIVTFTSGILLERTEDNLDKSLKADGLAREDKKALKEKAKTYKKRVVVLALLLVFGVLAVVKYHNFAIENVNGIIKAFGGNGRISTFTLLLPLGISFYSFQSISYVIDVYRGKVKACNNIFKYALFVSYFPQITQGPIGRYDRLAPQFLAEHKYDLAVIQHGLQRMAWGLFKKFIIADRAGVVSDLVFNNPGQYHGIYVIIGVLAYCAQLYGDFAGGIDMVMGASEMFGIHLDDNFRQPFFSHSIGEFWRRWHITLGTWMKDYVFYPFSLSKAMNKLGKFFKKHSKTRFGKYMAKALPICLADLLIFFIVGVWHGAAWKYIVYGMYNGIIMSFSSIMAPVYEKMFKITHINKTARWYRGWQIIRTFILVNISWYFDNAATLTDAFLSLIHISEPTRRSYI
;
A
#
# COMPACT_ATOMS: atom_id res chain seq x y z
N MET A 1 -11.06 7.64 -22.28
CA MET A 1 -10.14 6.60 -22.77
C MET A 1 -9.08 7.13 -23.70
N ILE A 2 -9.41 7.75 -24.84
CA ILE A 2 -8.40 8.29 -25.81
C ILE A 2 -7.39 9.20 -25.11
N LEU A 3 -7.84 10.20 -24.35
CA LEU A 3 -6.97 11.09 -23.58
C LEU A 3 -6.08 10.34 -22.59
N SER A 4 -6.60 9.28 -21.93
CA SER A 4 -5.81 8.49 -20.98
C SER A 4 -4.66 7.76 -21.68
N TYR A 5 -4.92 7.14 -22.83
CA TYR A 5 -3.87 6.48 -23.58
C TYR A 5 -2.91 7.47 -24.27
N ALA A 6 -3.39 8.61 -24.76
CA ALA A 6 -2.53 9.69 -25.27
C ALA A 6 -1.58 10.19 -24.18
N TYR A 7 -2.10 10.46 -22.96
CA TYR A 7 -1.28 10.83 -21.82
C TYR A 7 -0.22 9.77 -21.49
N TYR A 8 -0.61 8.48 -21.51
CA TYR A 8 0.31 7.39 -21.25
C TYR A 8 1.40 7.25 -22.34
N LEU A 9 1.05 7.46 -23.60
CA LEU A 9 1.99 7.48 -24.72
C LEU A 9 3.03 8.60 -24.61
N CYS A 10 2.65 9.77 -24.09
CA CYS A 10 3.58 10.87 -23.84
C CYS A 10 4.65 10.51 -22.78
N SER A 11 4.35 9.59 -21.87
CA SER A 11 5.33 9.12 -20.88
C SER A 11 6.32 8.07 -21.42
N GLY A 12 6.04 7.50 -22.59
CA GLY A 12 6.91 6.52 -23.26
C GLY A 12 6.13 5.45 -24.01
N TYR A 13 6.21 5.47 -25.34
CA TYR A 13 5.45 4.55 -26.20
C TYR A 13 5.74 3.05 -25.93
N LYS A 14 6.98 2.72 -25.55
CA LYS A 14 7.38 1.32 -25.23
C LYS A 14 6.69 0.77 -23.98
N THR A 15 6.29 1.64 -23.05
CA THR A 15 5.69 1.22 -21.78
C THR A 15 4.20 0.92 -21.90
N VAL A 16 3.56 1.31 -23.02
CA VAL A 16 2.12 1.05 -23.27
C VAL A 16 1.81 -0.44 -23.30
N VAL A 17 2.76 -1.29 -23.71
CA VAL A 17 2.56 -2.75 -23.72
C VAL A 17 2.19 -3.31 -22.35
N PHE A 18 2.73 -2.74 -21.26
CA PHE A 18 2.47 -3.21 -19.91
C PHE A 18 1.04 -2.95 -19.44
N ILE A 19 0.52 -1.73 -19.70
CA ILE A 19 -0.87 -1.41 -19.33
C ILE A 19 -1.87 -2.16 -20.21
N LEU A 20 -1.57 -2.37 -21.50
CA LEU A 20 -2.39 -3.18 -22.39
C LEU A 20 -2.41 -4.64 -21.94
N LEU A 21 -1.23 -5.22 -21.62
CA LEU A 21 -1.14 -6.59 -21.10
C LEU A 21 -1.94 -6.75 -19.81
N THR A 22 -1.76 -5.82 -18.84
CA THR A 22 -2.52 -5.85 -17.59
C THR A 22 -4.02 -5.75 -17.85
N THR A 23 -4.45 -4.85 -18.75
CA THR A 23 -5.87 -4.69 -19.12
C THR A 23 -6.43 -5.97 -19.71
N ILE A 24 -5.74 -6.57 -20.69
CA ILE A 24 -6.20 -7.81 -21.36
C ILE A 24 -6.27 -8.97 -20.38
N VAL A 25 -5.20 -9.19 -19.59
CA VAL A 25 -5.12 -10.30 -18.62
C VAL A 25 -6.23 -10.21 -17.60
N THR A 26 -6.45 -9.03 -17.02
CA THR A 26 -7.43 -8.88 -15.94
C THR A 26 -8.86 -8.80 -16.45
N PHE A 27 -9.09 -8.23 -17.63
CA PHE A 27 -10.39 -8.27 -18.32
C PHE A 27 -10.81 -9.71 -18.65
N THR A 28 -9.93 -10.45 -19.33
CA THR A 28 -10.22 -11.86 -19.69
C THR A 28 -10.42 -12.73 -18.44
N SER A 29 -9.63 -12.51 -17.40
CA SER A 29 -9.82 -13.20 -16.11
C SER A 29 -11.20 -12.94 -15.52
N GLY A 30 -11.67 -11.68 -15.54
CA GLY A 30 -13.02 -11.33 -15.09
C GLY A 30 -14.11 -12.10 -15.86
N ILE A 31 -14.04 -12.09 -17.20
CA ILE A 31 -14.98 -12.81 -18.07
C ILE A 31 -14.97 -14.32 -17.79
N LEU A 32 -13.78 -14.92 -17.65
CA LEU A 32 -13.66 -16.37 -17.37
C LEU A 32 -14.27 -16.74 -16.01
N LEU A 33 -14.08 -15.89 -15.00
CA LEU A 33 -14.65 -16.10 -13.67
C LEU A 33 -16.18 -16.04 -13.70
N GLU A 34 -16.77 -15.03 -14.35
CA GLU A 34 -18.23 -14.89 -14.45
C GLU A 34 -18.85 -16.02 -15.27
N ARG A 35 -18.30 -16.32 -16.45
CA ARG A 35 -18.78 -17.45 -17.26
C ARG A 35 -18.74 -18.77 -16.50
N THR A 36 -17.73 -18.96 -15.65
CA THR A 36 -17.63 -20.19 -14.83
C THR A 36 -18.75 -20.24 -13.79
N GLU A 37 -19.11 -19.10 -13.20
CA GLU A 37 -20.22 -19.02 -12.24
C GLU A 37 -21.56 -19.25 -12.95
N ASP A 38 -21.81 -18.57 -14.08
CA ASP A 38 -23.04 -18.73 -14.88
C ASP A 38 -23.23 -20.17 -15.35
N ASN A 39 -22.16 -20.84 -15.80
CA ASN A 39 -22.20 -22.22 -16.21
C ASN A 39 -22.47 -23.16 -15.03
N LEU A 40 -21.88 -22.87 -13.86
CA LEU A 40 -22.16 -23.61 -12.63
C LEU A 40 -23.63 -23.49 -12.23
N ASP A 41 -24.17 -22.27 -12.24
CA ASP A 41 -25.57 -22.01 -11.88
C ASP A 41 -26.53 -22.70 -12.84
N LYS A 42 -26.27 -22.66 -14.16
CA LYS A 42 -27.04 -23.42 -15.16
C LYS A 42 -27.01 -24.92 -14.91
N SER A 43 -25.81 -25.47 -14.65
CA SER A 43 -25.64 -26.88 -14.37
C SER A 43 -26.33 -27.33 -13.09
N LEU A 44 -26.33 -26.50 -12.04
CA LEU A 44 -26.99 -26.81 -10.76
C LEU A 44 -28.53 -26.76 -10.82
N LYS A 45 -29.10 -26.02 -11.80
CA LYS A 45 -30.52 -25.95 -12.05
C LYS A 45 -31.07 -27.09 -12.91
N ALA A 46 -30.19 -27.92 -13.50
CA ALA A 46 -30.63 -29.09 -14.27
C ALA A 46 -31.30 -30.12 -13.33
N ASP A 47 -32.46 -30.61 -13.75
CA ASP A 47 -33.22 -31.59 -12.97
C ASP A 47 -32.48 -32.94 -12.90
N GLY A 48 -32.62 -33.63 -11.76
CA GLY A 48 -32.11 -35.00 -11.58
C GLY A 48 -30.66 -35.14 -11.09
N LEU A 49 -29.93 -34.06 -10.83
CA LEU A 49 -28.53 -34.13 -10.31
C LEU A 49 -28.50 -34.62 -8.85
N ALA A 50 -27.75 -35.69 -8.60
CA ALA A 50 -27.44 -36.17 -7.27
C ALA A 50 -26.67 -35.15 -6.43
N ARG A 51 -26.81 -35.21 -5.10
CA ARG A 51 -26.12 -34.28 -4.18
C ARG A 51 -24.59 -34.32 -4.31
N GLU A 52 -24.06 -35.50 -4.60
CA GLU A 52 -22.61 -35.71 -4.80
C GLU A 52 -22.12 -35.03 -6.08
N ASP A 53 -22.87 -35.13 -7.19
CA ASP A 53 -22.53 -34.48 -8.46
C ASP A 53 -22.57 -32.96 -8.32
N LYS A 54 -23.56 -32.42 -7.63
CA LYS A 54 -23.63 -30.97 -7.31
C LYS A 54 -22.41 -30.51 -6.52
N LYS A 55 -21.93 -31.31 -5.56
CA LYS A 55 -20.74 -31.03 -4.79
C LYS A 55 -19.46 -31.08 -5.66
N ALA A 56 -19.34 -32.10 -6.51
CA ALA A 56 -18.24 -32.25 -7.43
C ALA A 56 -18.13 -31.09 -8.42
N LEU A 57 -19.26 -30.64 -9.00
CA LEU A 57 -19.35 -29.50 -9.89
C LEU A 57 -18.89 -28.20 -9.19
N LYS A 58 -19.34 -27.95 -7.97
CA LYS A 58 -18.94 -26.79 -7.16
C LYS A 58 -17.43 -26.78 -6.89
N GLU A 59 -16.84 -27.92 -6.51
CA GLU A 59 -15.40 -28.01 -6.23
C GLU A 59 -14.58 -27.86 -7.53
N LYS A 60 -15.04 -28.40 -8.66
CA LYS A 60 -14.39 -28.21 -9.96
C LYS A 60 -14.39 -26.73 -10.38
N ALA A 61 -15.54 -26.07 -10.31
CA ALA A 61 -15.67 -24.64 -10.63
C ALA A 61 -14.79 -23.78 -9.70
N LYS A 62 -14.80 -24.06 -8.40
CA LYS A 62 -13.98 -23.36 -7.42
C LYS A 62 -12.48 -23.51 -7.70
N THR A 63 -12.04 -24.72 -8.05
CA THR A 63 -10.64 -25.02 -8.39
C THR A 63 -10.24 -24.26 -9.65
N TYR A 64 -11.09 -24.27 -10.69
CA TYR A 64 -10.83 -23.53 -11.92
C TYR A 64 -10.76 -22.00 -11.66
N LYS A 65 -11.77 -21.44 -10.98
CA LYS A 65 -11.75 -20.00 -10.61
C LYS A 65 -10.50 -19.62 -9.83
N LYS A 66 -10.06 -20.46 -8.88
CA LYS A 66 -8.81 -20.22 -8.14
C LYS A 66 -7.58 -20.21 -9.05
N ARG A 67 -7.50 -21.12 -10.04
CA ARG A 67 -6.40 -21.14 -11.02
C ARG A 67 -6.36 -19.87 -11.86
N VAL A 68 -7.53 -19.38 -12.31
CA VAL A 68 -7.63 -18.11 -13.06
C VAL A 68 -7.09 -16.94 -12.24
N VAL A 69 -7.50 -16.82 -10.97
CA VAL A 69 -7.01 -15.75 -10.08
C VAL A 69 -5.50 -15.85 -9.86
N VAL A 70 -4.99 -17.06 -9.57
CA VAL A 70 -3.55 -17.26 -9.34
C VAL A 70 -2.74 -16.91 -10.59
N LEU A 71 -3.22 -17.30 -11.78
CA LEU A 71 -2.56 -16.97 -13.04
C LEU A 71 -2.55 -15.45 -13.29
N ALA A 72 -3.66 -14.77 -13.06
CA ALA A 72 -3.74 -13.31 -13.17
C ALA A 72 -2.76 -12.62 -12.21
N LEU A 73 -2.70 -13.07 -10.95
CA LEU A 73 -1.75 -12.57 -9.95
C LEU A 73 -0.29 -12.77 -10.40
N LEU A 74 0.04 -13.96 -10.87
CA LEU A 74 1.39 -14.29 -11.34
C LEU A 74 1.79 -13.46 -12.56
N LEU A 75 0.89 -13.27 -13.52
CA LEU A 75 1.18 -12.46 -14.71
C LEU A 75 1.35 -10.97 -14.36
N VAL A 76 0.42 -10.39 -13.61
CA VAL A 76 0.45 -8.95 -13.32
C VAL A 76 1.55 -8.61 -12.31
N PHE A 77 1.60 -9.29 -11.17
CA PHE A 77 2.65 -9.02 -10.17
C PHE A 77 4.01 -9.63 -10.55
N GLY A 78 4.06 -10.68 -11.38
CA GLY A 78 5.30 -11.22 -11.93
C GLY A 78 5.99 -10.21 -12.84
N VAL A 79 5.25 -9.57 -13.75
CA VAL A 79 5.78 -8.49 -14.59
C VAL A 79 6.26 -7.32 -13.71
N LEU A 80 5.46 -6.88 -12.74
CA LEU A 80 5.84 -5.83 -11.79
C LEU A 80 7.13 -6.22 -11.03
N ALA A 81 7.23 -7.46 -10.56
CA ALA A 81 8.39 -7.95 -9.83
C ALA A 81 9.65 -7.93 -10.69
N VAL A 82 9.57 -8.42 -11.92
CA VAL A 82 10.72 -8.40 -12.85
C VAL A 82 11.13 -6.97 -13.13
N VAL A 83 10.21 -6.10 -13.53
CA VAL A 83 10.55 -4.73 -13.92
C VAL A 83 11.11 -3.91 -12.75
N LYS A 84 10.61 -4.10 -11.54
CA LYS A 84 10.98 -3.28 -10.38
C LYS A 84 12.15 -3.85 -9.56
N TYR A 85 12.28 -5.19 -9.46
CA TYR A 85 13.16 -5.81 -8.46
C TYR A 85 14.31 -6.66 -9.03
N HIS A 86 14.45 -6.80 -10.37
CA HIS A 86 15.49 -7.64 -10.96
C HIS A 86 16.90 -7.26 -10.51
N ASN A 87 17.26 -5.97 -10.50
CA ASN A 87 18.59 -5.53 -10.07
C ASN A 87 18.83 -5.78 -8.58
N PHE A 88 17.82 -5.55 -7.73
CA PHE A 88 17.90 -5.87 -6.32
C PHE A 88 18.13 -7.38 -6.08
N ALA A 89 17.46 -8.24 -6.83
CA ALA A 89 17.70 -9.68 -6.77
C ALA A 89 19.13 -10.04 -7.22
N ILE A 90 19.58 -9.47 -8.34
CA ILE A 90 20.96 -9.67 -8.86
C ILE A 90 22.01 -9.21 -7.83
N GLU A 91 21.86 -8.04 -7.23
CA GLU A 91 22.79 -7.51 -6.23
C GLU A 91 22.85 -8.40 -4.98
N ASN A 92 21.70 -8.92 -4.51
CA ASN A 92 21.70 -9.87 -3.39
C ASN A 92 22.37 -11.20 -3.75
N VAL A 93 22.13 -11.75 -4.97
CA VAL A 93 22.83 -12.95 -5.43
C VAL A 93 24.33 -12.71 -5.53
N ASN A 94 24.77 -11.59 -6.09
CA ASN A 94 26.19 -11.22 -6.14
C ASN A 94 26.81 -11.08 -4.74
N GLY A 95 26.06 -10.53 -3.78
CA GLY A 95 26.47 -10.46 -2.37
C GLY A 95 26.65 -11.84 -1.76
N ILE A 96 25.76 -12.79 -2.04
CA ILE A 96 25.87 -14.18 -1.60
C ILE A 96 27.10 -14.85 -2.24
N ILE A 97 27.28 -14.74 -3.56
CA ILE A 97 28.44 -15.32 -4.27
C ILE A 97 29.74 -14.83 -3.63
N LYS A 98 29.85 -13.52 -3.37
CA LYS A 98 31.03 -12.92 -2.70
C LYS A 98 31.23 -13.47 -1.29
N ALA A 99 30.15 -13.60 -0.50
CA ALA A 99 30.21 -14.10 0.88
C ALA A 99 30.72 -15.56 0.95
N PHE A 100 30.44 -16.36 -0.07
CA PHE A 100 30.97 -17.74 -0.23
C PHE A 100 32.31 -17.82 -0.97
N GLY A 101 33.02 -16.70 -1.16
CA GLY A 101 34.37 -16.66 -1.77
C GLY A 101 34.36 -16.77 -3.31
N GLY A 102 33.20 -16.68 -3.96
CA GLY A 102 33.09 -16.70 -5.42
C GLY A 102 33.46 -15.35 -6.04
N ASN A 103 34.14 -15.37 -7.21
CA ASN A 103 34.53 -14.17 -7.97
C ASN A 103 33.56 -13.84 -9.12
N GLY A 104 32.55 -14.69 -9.33
CA GLY A 104 31.53 -14.45 -10.36
C GLY A 104 30.65 -13.25 -10.02
N ARG A 105 30.32 -12.43 -11.04
CA ARG A 105 29.39 -11.29 -10.89
C ARG A 105 28.38 -11.32 -12.04
N ILE A 106 27.10 -11.31 -11.69
CA ILE A 106 26.01 -11.13 -12.65
C ILE A 106 25.86 -9.62 -12.90
N SER A 107 25.86 -9.22 -14.16
CA SER A 107 25.69 -7.80 -14.53
C SER A 107 24.25 -7.34 -14.32
N THR A 108 24.07 -6.15 -13.76
CA THR A 108 22.79 -5.45 -13.68
C THR A 108 22.45 -4.85 -15.05
N PHE A 109 21.16 -4.67 -15.32
CA PHE A 109 20.67 -4.06 -16.56
C PHE A 109 19.48 -3.15 -16.27
N THR A 110 19.22 -2.20 -17.16
CA THR A 110 18.14 -1.21 -16.97
C THR A 110 16.90 -1.63 -17.74
N LEU A 111 15.79 -1.79 -17.04
CA LEU A 111 14.46 -1.92 -17.61
C LEU A 111 13.70 -0.60 -17.45
N LEU A 112 12.95 -0.22 -18.48
CA LEU A 112 12.05 0.93 -18.40
C LEU A 112 10.94 0.63 -17.38
N LEU A 113 10.85 1.46 -16.33
CA LEU A 113 9.77 1.36 -15.36
C LEU A 113 8.52 2.06 -15.93
N PRO A 114 7.43 1.33 -16.20
CA PRO A 114 6.22 1.92 -16.74
C PRO A 114 5.57 2.86 -15.72
N LEU A 115 5.07 4.01 -16.20
CA LEU A 115 4.36 4.96 -15.36
C LEU A 115 3.16 4.30 -14.67
N GLY A 116 3.06 4.46 -13.35
CA GLY A 116 1.92 3.98 -12.57
C GLY A 116 1.72 2.47 -12.49
N ILE A 117 2.70 1.63 -12.94
CA ILE A 117 2.56 0.17 -12.97
C ILE A 117 2.10 -0.44 -11.64
N SER A 118 2.57 0.07 -10.51
CA SER A 118 2.14 -0.40 -9.19
C SER A 118 0.67 -0.09 -8.93
N PHE A 119 0.22 1.12 -9.27
CA PHE A 119 -1.15 1.57 -9.01
C PHE A 119 -2.17 0.80 -9.86
N TYR A 120 -1.99 0.77 -11.19
CA TYR A 120 -2.94 0.05 -12.02
C TYR A 120 -2.89 -1.47 -11.83
N SER A 121 -1.77 -2.03 -11.39
CA SER A 121 -1.69 -3.44 -11.01
C SER A 121 -2.56 -3.75 -9.79
N PHE A 122 -2.46 -2.97 -8.71
CA PHE A 122 -3.32 -3.14 -7.54
C PHE A 122 -4.80 -2.93 -7.90
N GLN A 123 -5.12 -1.90 -8.67
CA GLN A 123 -6.46 -1.59 -9.12
C GLN A 123 -7.07 -2.75 -9.93
N SER A 124 -6.35 -3.25 -10.93
CA SER A 124 -6.80 -4.33 -11.81
C SER A 124 -6.94 -5.67 -11.09
N ILE A 125 -5.99 -6.00 -10.21
CA ILE A 125 -6.05 -7.24 -9.41
C ILE A 125 -7.19 -7.18 -8.40
N SER A 126 -7.49 -6.02 -7.81
CA SER A 126 -8.65 -5.89 -6.94
C SER A 126 -9.96 -6.22 -7.66
N TYR A 127 -10.10 -5.79 -8.92
CA TYR A 127 -11.25 -6.16 -9.75
C TYR A 127 -11.35 -7.68 -9.97
N VAL A 128 -10.25 -8.36 -10.35
CA VAL A 128 -10.26 -9.82 -10.56
C VAL A 128 -10.67 -10.55 -9.28
N ILE A 129 -10.15 -10.14 -8.12
CA ILE A 129 -10.49 -10.75 -6.84
C ILE A 129 -11.94 -10.45 -6.45
N ASP A 130 -12.44 -9.25 -6.72
CA ASP A 130 -13.82 -8.86 -6.41
C ASP A 130 -14.83 -9.61 -7.29
N VAL A 131 -14.52 -9.86 -8.57
CA VAL A 131 -15.32 -10.76 -9.44
C VAL A 131 -15.27 -12.21 -8.91
N TYR A 132 -14.07 -12.71 -8.54
CA TYR A 132 -13.92 -14.05 -7.95
C TYR A 132 -14.78 -14.24 -6.69
N ARG A 133 -14.89 -13.19 -5.86
CA ARG A 133 -15.71 -13.18 -4.64
C ARG A 133 -17.21 -12.97 -4.90
N GLY A 134 -17.61 -12.68 -6.12
CA GLY A 134 -18.99 -12.32 -6.47
C GLY A 134 -19.43 -10.94 -5.96
N LYS A 135 -18.48 -10.08 -5.58
CA LYS A 135 -18.76 -8.72 -5.12
C LYS A 135 -19.17 -7.79 -6.27
N VAL A 136 -18.58 -7.99 -7.44
CA VAL A 136 -18.89 -7.27 -8.68
C VAL A 136 -19.07 -8.24 -9.83
N LYS A 137 -19.89 -7.87 -10.81
CA LYS A 137 -19.99 -8.58 -12.09
C LYS A 137 -18.82 -8.21 -13.00
N ALA A 138 -18.44 -9.12 -13.90
CA ALA A 138 -17.42 -8.83 -14.87
C ALA A 138 -17.85 -7.75 -15.86
N CYS A 139 -16.92 -6.90 -16.25
CA CYS A 139 -17.15 -5.93 -17.30
C CYS A 139 -17.19 -6.62 -18.66
N ASN A 140 -18.25 -6.45 -19.41
CA ASN A 140 -18.41 -7.06 -20.75
C ASN A 140 -17.86 -6.20 -21.89
N ASN A 141 -17.38 -5.00 -21.59
CA ASN A 141 -16.85 -4.07 -22.58
C ASN A 141 -15.41 -3.70 -22.26
N ILE A 142 -14.50 -4.15 -23.12
CA ILE A 142 -13.06 -3.93 -22.92
C ILE A 142 -12.69 -2.45 -22.90
N PHE A 143 -13.37 -1.59 -23.65
CA PHE A 143 -13.06 -0.16 -23.69
C PHE A 143 -13.46 0.54 -22.38
N LYS A 144 -14.59 0.15 -21.80
CA LYS A 144 -15.04 0.63 -20.47
C LYS A 144 -14.06 0.17 -19.38
N TYR A 145 -13.62 -1.08 -19.48
CA TYR A 145 -12.63 -1.62 -18.55
C TYR A 145 -11.24 -0.97 -18.72
N ALA A 146 -10.81 -0.75 -19.97
CA ALA A 146 -9.57 -0.06 -20.29
C ALA A 146 -9.57 1.37 -19.72
N LEU A 147 -10.69 2.10 -19.77
CA LEU A 147 -10.82 3.41 -19.11
C LEU A 147 -10.61 3.30 -17.60
N PHE A 148 -11.20 2.29 -16.95
CA PHE A 148 -11.00 2.06 -15.51
C PHE A 148 -9.52 1.84 -15.18
N VAL A 149 -8.80 1.04 -15.95
CA VAL A 149 -7.37 0.74 -15.70
C VAL A 149 -6.48 1.95 -16.00
N SER A 150 -6.79 2.74 -17.05
CA SER A 150 -5.93 3.79 -17.60
C SER A 150 -6.34 5.21 -17.25
N TYR A 151 -7.29 5.43 -16.34
CA TYR A 151 -7.82 6.76 -16.04
C TYR A 151 -6.71 7.75 -15.69
N PHE A 152 -6.45 8.71 -16.60
CA PHE A 152 -5.22 9.51 -16.63
C PHE A 152 -4.97 10.36 -15.39
N PRO A 153 -5.97 10.97 -14.72
CA PRO A 153 -5.67 11.74 -13.53
C PRO A 153 -5.09 10.87 -12.40
N GLN A 154 -5.55 9.62 -12.32
CA GLN A 154 -5.24 8.71 -11.21
C GLN A 154 -3.99 7.85 -11.44
N ILE A 155 -3.61 7.61 -12.71
CA ILE A 155 -2.63 6.56 -13.06
C ILE A 155 -1.22 6.81 -12.49
N THR A 156 -0.85 8.08 -12.25
CA THR A 156 0.49 8.46 -11.76
C THR A 156 0.62 8.34 -10.25
N GLN A 157 -0.30 8.94 -9.51
CA GLN A 157 -0.20 9.13 -8.06
C GLN A 157 -1.57 9.12 -7.35
N GLY A 158 -2.63 8.76 -8.04
CA GLY A 158 -3.99 8.83 -7.50
C GLY A 158 -4.30 7.82 -6.39
N PRO A 159 -5.46 7.95 -5.74
CA PRO A 159 -6.00 6.92 -4.86
C PRO A 159 -6.17 5.60 -5.62
N ILE A 160 -5.94 4.44 -4.97
CA ILE A 160 -6.17 3.13 -5.59
C ILE A 160 -7.67 2.91 -5.74
N GLY A 161 -8.20 3.11 -6.96
CA GLY A 161 -9.62 3.03 -7.27
C GLY A 161 -10.17 1.61 -7.16
N ARG A 162 -11.43 1.50 -6.71
CA ARG A 162 -12.18 0.25 -6.69
C ARG A 162 -13.17 0.23 -7.85
N TYR A 163 -13.28 -0.93 -8.51
CA TYR A 163 -14.15 -1.06 -9.68
C TYR A 163 -15.63 -0.77 -9.34
N ASP A 164 -16.11 -1.25 -8.20
CA ASP A 164 -17.48 -1.05 -7.71
C ASP A 164 -17.83 0.43 -7.46
N ARG A 165 -16.86 1.28 -7.16
CA ARG A 165 -17.05 2.71 -6.89
C ARG A 165 -16.81 3.60 -8.09
N LEU A 166 -15.78 3.26 -8.89
CA LEU A 166 -15.28 4.13 -9.94
C LEU A 166 -15.97 3.88 -11.28
N ALA A 167 -16.20 2.59 -11.66
CA ALA A 167 -16.79 2.26 -12.94
C ALA A 167 -18.22 2.80 -13.11
N PRO A 168 -19.12 2.80 -12.11
CA PRO A 168 -20.43 3.44 -12.24
C PRO A 168 -20.37 4.93 -12.57
N GLN A 169 -19.39 5.64 -12.00
CA GLN A 169 -19.20 7.08 -12.26
C GLN A 169 -18.77 7.33 -13.71
N PHE A 170 -17.89 6.49 -14.28
CA PHE A 170 -17.47 6.64 -15.69
C PHE A 170 -18.60 6.42 -16.68
N LEU A 171 -19.67 5.74 -16.27
CA LEU A 171 -20.80 5.39 -17.13
C LEU A 171 -22.03 6.26 -16.87
N ALA A 172 -21.99 7.07 -15.81
CA ALA A 172 -23.06 8.02 -15.48
C ALA A 172 -23.03 9.22 -16.45
N GLU A 173 -24.18 9.83 -16.63
CA GLU A 173 -24.26 11.12 -17.32
C GLU A 173 -23.76 12.23 -16.41
N HIS A 174 -22.77 12.98 -16.88
CA HIS A 174 -22.22 14.13 -16.18
C HIS A 174 -22.76 15.42 -16.81
N LYS A 175 -23.36 16.29 -16.00
CA LYS A 175 -23.80 17.62 -16.45
C LYS A 175 -22.66 18.61 -16.21
N TYR A 176 -22.54 19.57 -17.12
CA TYR A 176 -21.65 20.70 -16.90
C TYR A 176 -22.13 21.51 -15.69
N ASP A 177 -21.23 21.66 -14.71
CA ASP A 177 -21.49 22.42 -13.50
C ASP A 177 -20.26 23.28 -13.18
N LEU A 178 -20.41 24.59 -13.32
CA LEU A 178 -19.32 25.52 -13.08
C LEU A 178 -18.85 25.53 -11.63
N ALA A 179 -19.74 25.31 -10.66
CA ALA A 179 -19.37 25.24 -9.24
C ALA A 179 -18.47 24.04 -8.94
N VAL A 180 -18.75 22.88 -9.53
CA VAL A 180 -17.93 21.67 -9.43
C VAL A 180 -16.56 21.90 -10.07
N ILE A 181 -16.51 22.52 -11.24
CA ILE A 181 -15.25 22.87 -11.92
C ILE A 181 -14.43 23.83 -11.07
N GLN A 182 -15.06 24.88 -10.54
CA GLN A 182 -14.39 25.85 -9.66
C GLN A 182 -13.83 25.18 -8.39
N HIS A 183 -14.58 24.30 -7.75
CA HIS A 183 -14.11 23.51 -6.61
C HIS A 183 -12.92 22.64 -6.96
N GLY A 184 -12.99 21.92 -8.09
CA GLY A 184 -11.89 21.10 -8.60
C GLY A 184 -10.61 21.91 -8.85
N LEU A 185 -10.73 23.10 -9.46
CA LEU A 185 -9.61 24.03 -9.68
C LEU A 185 -9.01 24.54 -8.36
N GLN A 186 -9.85 24.91 -7.39
CA GLN A 186 -9.40 25.33 -6.06
C GLN A 186 -8.63 24.19 -5.36
N ARG A 187 -9.12 22.96 -5.46
CA ARG A 187 -8.45 21.78 -4.91
C ARG A 187 -7.10 21.52 -5.59
N MET A 188 -7.03 21.65 -6.92
CA MET A 188 -5.77 21.55 -7.65
C MET A 188 -4.78 22.64 -7.23
N ALA A 189 -5.22 23.89 -7.11
CA ALA A 189 -4.39 25.00 -6.65
C ALA A 189 -3.86 24.76 -5.21
N TRP A 190 -4.68 24.20 -4.34
CA TRP A 190 -4.26 23.78 -3.00
C TRP A 190 -3.23 22.64 -3.03
N GLY A 191 -3.38 21.68 -3.94
CA GLY A 191 -2.40 20.64 -4.19
C GLY A 191 -1.05 21.20 -4.67
N LEU A 192 -1.09 22.12 -5.64
CA LEU A 192 0.10 22.83 -6.13
C LEU A 192 0.79 23.63 -5.02
N PHE A 193 0.03 24.33 -4.17
CA PHE A 193 0.57 25.03 -3.01
C PHE A 193 1.33 24.07 -2.07
N LYS A 194 0.73 22.93 -1.73
CA LYS A 194 1.40 21.91 -0.91
C LYS A 194 2.69 21.43 -1.53
N LYS A 195 2.67 21.17 -2.86
CA LYS A 195 3.85 20.68 -3.59
C LYS A 195 4.95 21.75 -3.64
N PHE A 196 4.68 22.92 -4.20
CA PHE A 196 5.73 23.88 -4.50
C PHE A 196 6.15 24.75 -3.31
N ILE A 197 5.21 25.07 -2.41
CA ILE A 197 5.50 25.97 -1.28
C ILE A 197 5.90 25.21 -0.02
N ILE A 198 5.29 24.05 0.24
CA ILE A 198 5.60 23.27 1.44
C ILE A 198 6.65 22.21 1.13
N ALA A 199 6.35 21.28 0.20
CA ALA A 199 7.18 20.10 -0.01
C ALA A 199 8.55 20.45 -0.60
N ASP A 200 8.60 21.22 -1.69
CA ASP A 200 9.88 21.52 -2.35
C ASP A 200 10.79 22.37 -1.47
N ARG A 201 10.22 23.29 -0.64
CA ARG A 201 11.03 24.08 0.30
C ARG A 201 11.52 23.27 1.47
N ALA A 202 10.69 22.40 2.03
CA ALA A 202 11.11 21.48 3.08
C ALA A 202 12.13 20.46 2.57
N GLY A 203 12.01 20.03 1.30
CA GLY A 203 12.94 19.14 0.62
C GLY A 203 14.36 19.64 0.62
N VAL A 204 14.60 20.92 0.37
CA VAL A 204 15.94 21.52 0.41
C VAL A 204 16.63 21.29 1.76
N VAL A 205 15.90 21.48 2.86
CA VAL A 205 16.45 21.28 4.23
C VAL A 205 16.67 19.80 4.51
N SER A 206 15.73 18.94 4.10
CA SER A 206 15.83 17.50 4.25
C SER A 206 17.06 16.95 3.51
N ASP A 207 17.18 17.29 2.22
CA ASP A 207 18.26 16.81 1.37
C ASP A 207 19.63 17.29 1.87
N LEU A 208 19.73 18.52 2.36
CA LEU A 208 20.96 19.05 2.94
C LEU A 208 21.45 18.18 4.11
N VAL A 209 20.55 17.77 4.99
CA VAL A 209 20.92 16.97 6.17
C VAL A 209 21.18 15.50 5.80
N PHE A 210 20.28 14.88 5.04
CA PHE A 210 20.35 13.45 4.75
C PHE A 210 21.42 13.07 3.73
N ASN A 211 21.81 13.99 2.82
CA ASN A 211 22.89 13.75 1.87
C ASN A 211 24.28 13.99 2.50
N ASN A 212 24.36 14.56 3.71
CA ASN A 212 25.61 14.84 4.41
C ASN A 212 25.57 14.30 5.86
N PRO A 213 25.36 12.99 6.08
CA PRO A 213 25.16 12.42 7.42
C PRO A 213 26.36 12.59 8.36
N GLY A 214 27.57 12.78 7.83
CA GLY A 214 28.76 13.04 8.62
C GLY A 214 28.96 14.50 9.06
N GLN A 215 28.16 15.43 8.56
CA GLN A 215 28.30 16.87 8.88
C GLN A 215 27.25 17.35 9.89
N TYR A 216 26.07 16.76 9.89
CA TYR A 216 24.93 17.19 10.70
C TYR A 216 24.68 16.25 11.87
N HIS A 217 24.73 16.79 13.10
CA HIS A 217 24.58 16.05 14.34
C HIS A 217 23.54 16.71 15.26
N GLY A 218 23.03 15.98 16.24
CA GLY A 218 22.13 16.48 17.27
C GLY A 218 20.85 17.06 16.70
N ILE A 219 20.57 18.33 17.02
CA ILE A 219 19.31 19.00 16.64
C ILE A 219 19.14 19.12 15.12
N TYR A 220 20.20 19.21 14.33
CA TYR A 220 20.09 19.30 12.87
C TYR A 220 19.49 18.04 12.25
N VAL A 221 19.80 16.86 12.78
CA VAL A 221 19.23 15.59 12.33
C VAL A 221 17.70 15.55 12.61
N ILE A 222 17.29 16.10 13.76
CA ILE A 222 15.87 16.24 14.11
C ILE A 222 15.18 17.21 13.15
N ILE A 223 15.78 18.36 12.86
CA ILE A 223 15.26 19.34 11.89
C ILE A 223 15.14 18.68 10.50
N GLY A 224 16.15 17.92 10.07
CA GLY A 224 16.13 17.20 8.80
C GLY A 224 14.96 16.24 8.67
N VAL A 225 14.67 15.42 9.68
CA VAL A 225 13.54 14.48 9.62
C VAL A 225 12.19 15.19 9.71
N LEU A 226 12.08 16.29 10.46
CA LEU A 226 10.85 17.10 10.49
C LEU A 226 10.61 17.79 9.14
N ALA A 227 11.67 18.27 8.50
CA ALA A 227 11.59 18.79 7.14
C ALA A 227 11.17 17.70 6.15
N TYR A 228 11.74 16.49 6.25
CA TYR A 228 11.30 15.34 5.44
C TYR A 228 9.83 14.97 5.67
N CYS A 229 9.39 15.00 6.92
CA CYS A 229 7.99 14.76 7.27
C CYS A 229 7.04 15.76 6.56
N ALA A 230 7.40 17.05 6.55
CA ALA A 230 6.65 18.08 5.84
C ALA A 230 6.73 17.90 4.31
N GLN A 231 7.91 17.60 3.78
CA GLN A 231 8.15 17.32 2.37
C GLN A 231 7.30 16.15 1.89
N LEU A 232 7.39 15.00 2.54
CA LEU A 232 6.68 13.78 2.16
C LEU A 232 5.15 13.97 2.19
N TYR A 233 4.64 14.61 3.24
CA TYR A 233 3.21 14.90 3.33
C TYR A 233 2.76 15.93 2.28
N GLY A 234 3.50 17.01 2.12
CA GLY A 234 3.18 18.07 1.16
C GLY A 234 3.22 17.57 -0.28
N ASP A 235 4.22 16.76 -0.63
CA ASP A 235 4.39 16.17 -1.95
C ASP A 235 3.27 15.16 -2.26
N PHE A 236 3.08 14.20 -1.39
CA PHE A 236 2.11 13.12 -1.64
C PHE A 236 0.66 13.59 -1.48
N ALA A 237 0.31 14.30 -0.40
CA ALA A 237 -1.04 14.84 -0.24
C ALA A 237 -1.36 15.93 -1.27
N GLY A 238 -0.35 16.71 -1.68
CA GLY A 238 -0.49 17.71 -2.75
C GLY A 238 -0.79 17.05 -4.10
N GLY A 239 -0.03 16.01 -4.47
CA GLY A 239 -0.28 15.24 -5.69
C GLY A 239 -1.67 14.59 -5.70
N ILE A 240 -2.10 14.03 -4.57
CA ILE A 240 -3.46 13.48 -4.43
C ILE A 240 -4.52 14.56 -4.62
N ASP A 241 -4.37 15.76 -4.03
CA ASP A 241 -5.34 16.83 -4.22
C ASP A 241 -5.39 17.34 -5.66
N MET A 242 -4.24 17.41 -6.35
CA MET A 242 -4.22 17.75 -7.79
C MET A 242 -5.01 16.72 -8.61
N VAL A 243 -4.79 15.44 -8.36
CA VAL A 243 -5.49 14.34 -9.05
C VAL A 243 -6.99 14.34 -8.74
N MET A 244 -7.36 14.53 -7.48
CA MET A 244 -8.75 14.58 -7.06
C MET A 244 -9.46 15.80 -7.65
N GLY A 245 -8.83 16.98 -7.60
CA GLY A 245 -9.37 18.20 -8.20
C GLY A 245 -9.57 18.07 -9.71
N ALA A 246 -8.58 17.50 -10.42
CA ALA A 246 -8.71 17.21 -11.84
C ALA A 246 -9.87 16.24 -12.14
N SER A 247 -10.05 15.20 -11.32
CA SER A 247 -11.12 14.23 -11.47
C SER A 247 -12.50 14.84 -11.17
N GLU A 248 -12.60 15.70 -10.15
CA GLU A 248 -13.83 16.42 -9.79
C GLU A 248 -14.31 17.29 -10.96
N MET A 249 -13.41 17.92 -11.72
CA MET A 249 -13.78 18.70 -12.90
C MET A 249 -14.48 17.87 -13.99
N PHE A 250 -14.26 16.55 -14.00
CA PHE A 250 -14.98 15.61 -14.87
C PHE A 250 -16.20 14.98 -14.19
N GLY A 251 -16.57 15.44 -13.00
CA GLY A 251 -17.65 14.85 -12.19
C GLY A 251 -17.30 13.50 -11.56
N ILE A 252 -16.00 13.15 -11.50
CA ILE A 252 -15.52 11.89 -10.94
C ILE A 252 -14.96 12.12 -9.54
N HIS A 253 -15.54 11.47 -8.54
CA HIS A 253 -15.11 11.55 -7.16
C HIS A 253 -14.23 10.36 -6.79
N LEU A 254 -12.99 10.66 -6.39
CA LEU A 254 -12.02 9.66 -5.93
C LEU A 254 -12.05 9.53 -4.40
N ASP A 255 -11.64 8.37 -3.89
CA ASP A 255 -11.56 8.12 -2.45
C ASP A 255 -10.48 8.98 -1.78
N ASP A 256 -10.74 9.47 -0.56
CA ASP A 256 -9.74 10.18 0.25
C ASP A 256 -8.53 9.30 0.55
N ASN A 257 -7.34 9.92 0.54
CA ASN A 257 -6.09 9.22 0.84
C ASN A 257 -5.40 9.70 2.12
N PHE A 258 -5.78 10.88 2.63
CA PHE A 258 -5.24 11.47 3.85
C PHE A 258 -6.33 12.12 4.71
N ARG A 259 -6.25 11.93 6.05
CA ARG A 259 -7.14 12.55 7.05
C ARG A 259 -6.37 12.98 8.29
N GLN A 260 -5.61 14.08 8.21
CA GLN A 260 -4.83 14.63 9.33
C GLN A 260 -3.99 13.55 10.06
N PRO A 261 -3.09 12.83 9.38
CA PRO A 261 -2.43 11.64 9.93
C PRO A 261 -1.56 11.94 11.15
N PHE A 262 -0.93 13.10 11.22
CA PHE A 262 -0.02 13.46 12.31
C PHE A 262 -0.72 13.78 13.65
N PHE A 263 -2.05 13.86 13.65
CA PHE A 263 -2.85 14.00 14.89
C PHE A 263 -3.37 12.66 15.41
N SER A 264 -2.75 11.56 15.01
CA SER A 264 -3.15 10.21 15.40
C SER A 264 -2.68 9.85 16.81
N HIS A 265 -3.55 9.20 17.59
CA HIS A 265 -3.26 8.76 18.96
C HIS A 265 -2.49 7.43 19.03
N SER A 266 -2.38 6.72 17.91
CA SER A 266 -1.64 5.45 17.80
C SER A 266 -1.12 5.22 16.39
N ILE A 267 -0.09 4.36 16.25
CA ILE A 267 0.44 3.95 14.94
C ILE A 267 -0.65 3.31 14.08
N GLY A 268 -1.53 2.49 14.66
CA GLY A 268 -2.65 1.92 13.91
C GLY A 268 -3.67 2.96 13.44
N GLU A 269 -3.86 4.06 14.18
CA GLU A 269 -4.68 5.18 13.73
C GLU A 269 -3.97 5.98 12.63
N PHE A 270 -2.66 6.19 12.76
CA PHE A 270 -1.86 6.85 11.73
C PHE A 270 -2.02 6.15 10.38
N TRP A 271 -1.85 4.85 10.29
CA TRP A 271 -2.00 4.09 9.05
C TRP A 271 -3.44 4.00 8.53
N ARG A 272 -4.46 4.29 9.34
CA ARG A 272 -5.84 4.50 8.87
C ARG A 272 -6.10 5.89 8.31
N ARG A 273 -5.19 6.85 8.56
CA ARG A 273 -5.29 8.24 8.12
C ARG A 273 -4.25 8.62 7.06
N TRP A 274 -3.21 7.81 6.91
CA TRP A 274 -2.13 7.94 5.93
C TRP A 274 -2.30 6.90 4.82
N HIS A 275 -2.27 7.36 3.55
CA HIS A 275 -2.39 6.51 2.36
C HIS A 275 -3.54 5.50 2.48
N ILE A 276 -4.74 6.02 2.77
CA ILE A 276 -5.93 5.26 3.17
C ILE A 276 -6.30 4.18 2.16
N THR A 277 -6.20 4.51 0.86
CA THR A 277 -6.59 3.56 -0.21
C THR A 277 -5.65 2.37 -0.31
N LEU A 278 -4.33 2.55 -0.09
CA LEU A 278 -3.38 1.44 0.02
C LEU A 278 -3.66 0.61 1.28
N GLY A 279 -3.87 1.27 2.43
CA GLY A 279 -4.18 0.60 3.69
C GLY A 279 -5.45 -0.27 3.60
N THR A 280 -6.52 0.24 2.99
CA THR A 280 -7.76 -0.51 2.76
C THR A 280 -7.55 -1.64 1.75
N TRP A 281 -6.76 -1.43 0.69
CA TRP A 281 -6.39 -2.47 -0.26
C TRP A 281 -5.66 -3.63 0.43
N MET A 282 -4.61 -3.33 1.19
CA MET A 282 -3.84 -4.32 1.94
C MET A 282 -4.71 -5.09 2.94
N LYS A 283 -5.63 -4.39 3.61
CA LYS A 283 -6.56 -4.99 4.56
C LYS A 283 -7.50 -6.00 3.88
N ASP A 284 -8.09 -5.62 2.73
CA ASP A 284 -9.11 -6.43 2.07
C ASP A 284 -8.52 -7.63 1.31
N TYR A 285 -7.33 -7.48 0.70
CA TYR A 285 -6.77 -8.48 -0.20
C TYR A 285 -5.58 -9.26 0.38
N VAL A 286 -4.97 -8.77 1.45
CA VAL A 286 -3.86 -9.46 2.13
C VAL A 286 -4.24 -9.85 3.56
N PHE A 287 -4.60 -8.87 4.41
CA PHE A 287 -4.82 -9.10 5.84
C PHE A 287 -5.92 -10.12 6.10
N TYR A 288 -7.14 -9.87 5.62
CA TYR A 288 -8.25 -10.77 5.89
C TYR A 288 -8.05 -12.17 5.29
N PRO A 289 -7.63 -12.34 4.02
CA PRO A 289 -7.37 -13.66 3.49
C PRO A 289 -6.30 -14.44 4.25
N PHE A 290 -5.25 -13.76 4.74
CA PHE A 290 -4.20 -14.40 5.51
C PHE A 290 -4.64 -14.71 6.94
N SER A 291 -5.13 -13.71 7.70
CA SER A 291 -5.52 -13.86 9.11
C SER A 291 -6.66 -14.86 9.32
N LEU A 292 -7.57 -15.00 8.34
CA LEU A 292 -8.68 -15.94 8.37
C LEU A 292 -8.35 -17.28 7.69
N SER A 293 -7.11 -17.50 7.25
CA SER A 293 -6.70 -18.73 6.58
C SER A 293 -6.78 -19.95 7.49
N LYS A 294 -6.88 -21.14 6.88
CA LYS A 294 -6.88 -22.41 7.64
C LYS A 294 -5.62 -22.56 8.52
N ALA A 295 -4.46 -22.08 8.04
CA ALA A 295 -3.20 -22.11 8.78
C ALA A 295 -3.27 -21.24 10.05
N MET A 296 -3.73 -19.99 9.93
CA MET A 296 -3.88 -19.08 11.07
C MET A 296 -4.94 -19.56 12.07
N ASN A 297 -6.04 -20.13 11.58
CA ASN A 297 -7.06 -20.75 12.44
C ASN A 297 -6.51 -21.98 13.20
N LYS A 298 -5.67 -22.83 12.56
CA LYS A 298 -5.00 -23.94 13.24
C LYS A 298 -4.03 -23.44 14.31
N LEU A 299 -3.25 -22.41 13.99
CA LEU A 299 -2.32 -21.76 14.92
C LEU A 299 -3.07 -21.21 16.16
N GLY A 300 -4.16 -20.49 15.97
CA GLY A 300 -4.99 -19.99 17.07
C GLY A 300 -5.57 -21.11 17.93
N LYS A 301 -6.07 -22.19 17.32
CA LYS A 301 -6.57 -23.37 18.04
C LYS A 301 -5.46 -24.07 18.84
N PHE A 302 -4.25 -24.17 18.28
CA PHE A 302 -3.09 -24.75 18.97
C PHE A 302 -2.77 -23.98 20.25
N PHE A 303 -2.62 -22.65 20.17
CA PHE A 303 -2.37 -21.81 21.35
C PHE A 303 -3.51 -21.88 22.37
N LYS A 304 -4.78 -21.88 21.92
CA LYS A 304 -5.93 -22.01 22.82
C LYS A 304 -5.92 -23.33 23.58
N LYS A 305 -5.51 -24.44 22.94
CA LYS A 305 -5.48 -25.79 23.55
C LYS A 305 -4.34 -25.94 24.54
N HIS A 306 -3.14 -25.43 24.21
CA HIS A 306 -1.93 -25.66 25.02
C HIS A 306 -1.68 -24.57 26.07
N SER A 307 -2.41 -23.46 26.06
CA SER A 307 -2.23 -22.40 27.05
C SER A 307 -3.29 -22.45 28.16
N LYS A 308 -2.81 -22.59 29.42
CA LYS A 308 -3.65 -22.52 30.62
C LYS A 308 -3.84 -21.09 31.10
N THR A 309 -2.95 -20.14 30.70
CA THR A 309 -2.94 -18.76 31.20
C THR A 309 -3.93 -17.88 30.43
N ARG A 310 -4.44 -16.81 31.11
CA ARG A 310 -5.29 -15.78 30.47
C ARG A 310 -4.58 -15.10 29.30
N PHE A 311 -3.28 -14.83 29.45
CA PHE A 311 -2.45 -14.23 28.41
C PHE A 311 -2.31 -15.14 27.20
N GLY A 312 -2.04 -16.43 27.38
CA GLY A 312 -1.92 -17.35 26.26
C GLY A 312 -3.24 -17.59 25.51
N LYS A 313 -4.39 -17.55 26.21
CA LYS A 313 -5.71 -17.55 25.53
C LYS A 313 -5.94 -16.26 24.72
N TYR A 314 -5.40 -15.14 25.18
CA TYR A 314 -5.40 -13.89 24.43
C TYR A 314 -4.52 -13.99 23.18
N MET A 315 -3.30 -14.56 23.32
CA MET A 315 -2.37 -14.78 22.21
C MET A 315 -2.95 -15.66 21.10
N ALA A 316 -3.84 -16.59 21.43
CA ALA A 316 -4.54 -17.40 20.42
C ALA A 316 -5.33 -16.56 19.41
N LYS A 317 -5.78 -15.37 19.82
CA LYS A 317 -6.48 -14.40 18.95
C LYS A 317 -5.52 -13.35 18.37
N ALA A 318 -4.57 -12.87 19.18
CA ALA A 318 -3.67 -11.79 18.81
C ALA A 318 -2.61 -12.23 17.79
N LEU A 319 -2.06 -13.44 17.90
CA LEU A 319 -0.95 -13.90 17.07
C LEU A 319 -1.28 -13.96 15.56
N PRO A 320 -2.43 -14.50 15.11
CA PRO A 320 -2.80 -14.42 13.69
C PRO A 320 -2.91 -12.99 13.15
N ILE A 321 -3.37 -12.05 13.98
CA ILE A 321 -3.46 -10.62 13.63
C ILE A 321 -2.06 -10.03 13.50
N CYS A 322 -1.18 -10.26 14.48
CA CYS A 322 0.20 -9.77 14.45
C CYS A 322 0.98 -10.29 13.23
N LEU A 323 0.83 -11.58 12.89
CA LEU A 323 1.46 -12.15 11.71
C LEU A 323 0.92 -11.54 10.41
N ALA A 324 -0.38 -11.22 10.38
CA ALA A 324 -0.98 -10.53 9.24
C ALA A 324 -0.49 -9.07 9.13
N ASP A 325 -0.34 -8.37 10.25
CA ASP A 325 0.24 -7.01 10.28
C ASP A 325 1.70 -7.04 9.81
N LEU A 326 2.52 -7.97 10.29
CA LEU A 326 3.91 -8.13 9.84
C LEU A 326 3.97 -8.41 8.33
N LEU A 327 3.10 -9.29 7.83
CA LEU A 327 3.03 -9.60 6.40
C LEU A 327 2.67 -8.35 5.56
N ILE A 328 1.66 -7.58 6.00
CA ILE A 328 1.27 -6.35 5.30
C ILE A 328 2.44 -5.38 5.24
N PHE A 329 3.06 -5.09 6.38
CA PHE A 329 4.13 -4.11 6.44
C PHE A 329 5.40 -4.58 5.73
N PHE A 330 5.66 -5.89 5.67
CA PHE A 330 6.68 -6.46 4.78
C PHE A 330 6.36 -6.17 3.31
N ILE A 331 5.13 -6.44 2.87
CA ILE A 331 4.69 -6.17 1.48
C ILE A 331 4.74 -4.66 1.18
N VAL A 332 4.32 -3.80 2.11
CA VAL A 332 4.41 -2.34 1.97
C VAL A 332 5.86 -1.90 1.83
N GLY A 333 6.77 -2.43 2.66
CA GLY A 333 8.20 -2.14 2.55
C GLY A 333 8.76 -2.54 1.19
N VAL A 334 8.49 -3.75 0.73
CA VAL A 334 8.87 -4.21 -0.62
C VAL A 334 8.25 -3.32 -1.70
N TRP A 335 6.99 -2.91 -1.55
CA TRP A 335 6.32 -2.04 -2.52
C TRP A 335 6.97 -0.64 -2.64
N HIS A 336 7.43 -0.05 -1.52
CA HIS A 336 8.12 1.25 -1.53
C HIS A 336 9.35 1.24 -2.44
N GLY A 337 10.18 0.20 -2.38
CA GLY A 337 11.35 0.16 -3.24
C GLY A 337 12.19 -1.11 -3.16
N ALA A 338 13.07 -1.26 -4.13
CA ALA A 338 13.99 -2.38 -4.29
C ALA A 338 15.29 -2.12 -3.46
N ALA A 339 15.15 -1.95 -2.14
CA ALA A 339 16.29 -1.76 -1.23
C ALA A 339 15.95 -2.25 0.18
N TRP A 340 16.97 -2.72 0.91
CA TRP A 340 16.82 -3.22 2.28
C TRP A 340 16.25 -2.17 3.25
N LYS A 341 16.56 -0.89 3.04
CA LYS A 341 16.05 0.21 3.87
C LYS A 341 14.52 0.25 3.92
N TYR A 342 13.86 -0.01 2.79
CA TYR A 342 12.40 -0.05 2.72
C TYR A 342 11.80 -1.27 3.40
N ILE A 343 12.49 -2.41 3.35
CA ILE A 343 12.07 -3.61 4.09
C ILE A 343 12.14 -3.34 5.59
N VAL A 344 13.23 -2.71 6.06
CA VAL A 344 13.39 -2.32 7.48
C VAL A 344 12.35 -1.28 7.88
N TYR A 345 12.07 -0.26 7.03
CA TYR A 345 11.00 0.69 7.22
C TYR A 345 9.63 0.01 7.45
N GLY A 346 9.27 -0.91 6.56
CA GLY A 346 8.02 -1.67 6.69
C GLY A 346 8.02 -2.51 7.96
N MET A 347 9.06 -3.32 8.19
CA MET A 347 9.14 -4.21 9.36
C MET A 347 9.14 -3.44 10.68
N TYR A 348 9.76 -2.27 10.78
CA TYR A 348 9.69 -1.41 11.95
C TYR A 348 8.23 -1.08 12.30
N ASN A 349 7.44 -0.63 11.32
CA ASN A 349 6.03 -0.30 11.54
C ASN A 349 5.20 -1.55 11.91
N GLY A 350 5.44 -2.68 11.22
CA GLY A 350 4.78 -3.95 11.52
C GLY A 350 5.09 -4.47 12.92
N ILE A 351 6.34 -4.37 13.38
CA ILE A 351 6.76 -4.78 14.71
C ILE A 351 6.07 -3.91 15.77
N ILE A 352 6.04 -2.59 15.62
CA ILE A 352 5.37 -1.70 16.57
C ILE A 352 3.86 -1.98 16.65
N MET A 353 3.20 -2.20 15.50
CA MET A 353 1.79 -2.60 15.44
C MET A 353 1.55 -3.90 16.20
N SER A 354 2.34 -4.94 15.91
CA SER A 354 2.25 -6.24 16.54
C SER A 354 2.54 -6.17 18.05
N PHE A 355 3.59 -5.44 18.43
CA PHE A 355 3.94 -5.22 19.84
C PHE A 355 2.81 -4.52 20.59
N SER A 356 2.22 -3.47 20.02
CA SER A 356 1.09 -2.78 20.62
C SER A 356 -0.12 -3.70 20.82
N SER A 357 -0.39 -4.60 19.86
CA SER A 357 -1.47 -5.58 19.95
C SER A 357 -1.18 -6.64 21.01
N ILE A 358 0.05 -7.14 21.10
CA ILE A 358 0.47 -8.13 22.12
C ILE A 358 0.38 -7.54 23.53
N MET A 359 0.80 -6.29 23.70
CA MET A 359 0.85 -5.59 24.97
C MET A 359 -0.49 -5.00 25.42
N ALA A 360 -1.55 -5.09 24.62
CA ALA A 360 -2.84 -4.51 24.98
C ALA A 360 -3.38 -4.93 26.35
N PRO A 361 -3.31 -6.22 26.80
CA PRO A 361 -3.75 -6.60 28.14
C PRO A 361 -2.88 -6.02 29.27
N VAL A 362 -1.58 -5.81 28.98
CA VAL A 362 -0.63 -5.19 29.93
C VAL A 362 -0.96 -3.71 30.07
N TYR A 363 -1.19 -3.01 28.98
CA TYR A 363 -1.62 -1.61 29.00
C TYR A 363 -2.94 -1.43 29.75
N GLU A 364 -3.90 -2.34 29.55
CA GLU A 364 -5.18 -2.30 30.29
C GLU A 364 -4.98 -2.45 31.80
N LYS A 365 -4.09 -3.37 32.21
CA LYS A 365 -3.73 -3.54 33.63
C LYS A 365 -3.03 -2.30 34.17
N MET A 366 -2.09 -1.74 33.42
CA MET A 366 -1.38 -0.51 33.79
C MET A 366 -2.35 0.66 34.01
N PHE A 367 -3.29 0.89 33.12
CA PHE A 367 -4.29 1.96 33.26
C PHE A 367 -5.19 1.78 34.48
N LYS A 368 -5.50 0.53 34.87
CA LYS A 368 -6.26 0.25 36.10
C LYS A 368 -5.44 0.58 37.35
N ILE A 369 -4.13 0.31 37.34
CA ILE A 369 -3.24 0.58 38.47
C ILE A 369 -2.93 2.07 38.60
N THR A 370 -2.63 2.73 37.47
CA THR A 370 -2.22 4.14 37.46
C THR A 370 -3.40 5.12 37.51
N HIS A 371 -4.63 4.65 37.39
CA HIS A 371 -5.84 5.45 37.31
C HIS A 371 -5.81 6.57 36.25
N ILE A 372 -4.96 6.43 35.22
CA ILE A 372 -4.84 7.40 34.14
C ILE A 372 -6.14 7.45 33.33
N ASN A 373 -6.74 8.64 33.27
CA ASN A 373 -7.91 8.87 32.43
C ASN A 373 -7.51 8.91 30.94
N LYS A 374 -7.88 7.87 30.19
CA LYS A 374 -7.59 7.75 28.74
C LYS A 374 -8.23 8.85 27.89
N THR A 375 -9.25 9.53 28.39
CA THR A 375 -9.95 10.62 27.69
C THR A 375 -9.42 12.00 28.05
N ALA A 376 -8.53 12.12 29.02
CA ALA A 376 -7.94 13.38 29.45
C ALA A 376 -7.17 14.05 28.30
N ARG A 377 -7.29 15.37 28.15
CA ARG A 377 -6.66 16.14 27.07
C ARG A 377 -5.14 15.98 27.05
N TRP A 378 -4.51 16.05 28.23
CA TRP A 378 -3.05 15.87 28.35
C TRP A 378 -2.59 14.49 27.87
N TYR A 379 -3.36 13.42 28.19
CA TYR A 379 -3.01 12.07 27.76
C TYR A 379 -3.17 11.88 26.24
N ARG A 380 -4.24 12.46 25.65
CA ARG A 380 -4.39 12.49 24.19
C ARG A 380 -3.27 13.28 23.53
N GLY A 381 -2.86 14.41 24.07
CA GLY A 381 -1.69 15.16 23.59
C GLY A 381 -0.41 14.32 23.62
N TRP A 382 -0.16 13.62 24.75
CA TRP A 382 0.96 12.68 24.86
C TRP A 382 0.90 11.57 23.80
N GLN A 383 -0.26 10.98 23.56
CA GLN A 383 -0.43 9.93 22.53
C GLN A 383 -0.09 10.46 21.13
N ILE A 384 -0.49 11.67 20.78
CA ILE A 384 -0.16 12.29 19.49
C ILE A 384 1.36 12.48 19.39
N ILE A 385 1.99 13.11 20.39
CA ILE A 385 3.44 13.36 20.38
C ILE A 385 4.22 12.03 20.25
N ARG A 386 3.91 11.03 21.09
CA ARG A 386 4.54 9.72 21.02
C ARG A 386 4.37 9.09 19.63
N THR A 387 3.16 9.13 19.07
CA THR A 387 2.88 8.53 17.75
C THR A 387 3.64 9.27 16.66
N PHE A 388 3.68 10.59 16.71
CA PHE A 388 4.45 11.42 15.80
C PHE A 388 5.94 11.09 15.83
N ILE A 389 6.54 10.96 17.04
CA ILE A 389 7.94 10.56 17.18
C ILE A 389 8.19 9.18 16.58
N LEU A 390 7.36 8.17 16.89
CA LEU A 390 7.52 6.83 16.35
C LEU A 390 7.41 6.79 14.81
N VAL A 391 6.53 7.59 14.22
CA VAL A 391 6.42 7.72 12.77
C VAL A 391 7.68 8.37 12.19
N ASN A 392 8.17 9.46 12.81
CA ASN A 392 9.38 10.14 12.33
C ASN A 392 10.63 9.27 12.42
N ILE A 393 10.74 8.37 13.41
CA ILE A 393 11.82 7.39 13.46
C ILE A 393 11.78 6.48 12.20
N SER A 394 10.60 6.10 11.71
CA SER A 394 10.49 5.30 10.49
C SER A 394 10.97 6.05 9.23
N TRP A 395 10.82 7.37 9.21
CA TRP A 395 11.22 8.20 8.07
C TRP A 395 12.74 8.24 7.82
N TYR A 396 13.57 7.96 8.84
CA TYR A 396 15.02 7.81 8.63
C TYR A 396 15.34 6.67 7.67
N PHE A 397 14.62 5.54 7.79
CA PHE A 397 14.80 4.40 6.88
C PHE A 397 14.23 4.66 5.48
N ASP A 398 13.21 5.48 5.36
CA ASP A 398 12.60 5.81 4.07
C ASP A 398 13.51 6.77 3.28
N ASN A 399 14.00 7.84 3.91
CA ASN A 399 14.73 8.93 3.25
C ASN A 399 16.23 8.65 3.05
N ALA A 400 16.94 8.09 4.02
CA ALA A 400 18.39 7.88 3.94
C ALA A 400 18.80 7.15 2.65
N ALA A 401 19.98 7.44 2.11
CA ALA A 401 20.48 6.82 0.89
C ALA A 401 20.63 5.30 1.06
N THR A 402 21.24 4.87 2.17
CA THR A 402 21.45 3.46 2.51
C THR A 402 20.90 3.12 3.89
N LEU A 403 20.78 1.83 4.19
CA LEU A 403 20.40 1.37 5.52
C LEU A 403 21.44 1.78 6.58
N THR A 404 22.71 1.78 6.23
CA THR A 404 23.80 2.23 7.11
C THR A 404 23.65 3.71 7.46
N ASP A 405 23.37 4.56 6.46
CA ASP A 405 23.18 5.99 6.68
C ASP A 405 21.95 6.27 7.57
N ALA A 406 20.90 5.48 7.44
CA ALA A 406 19.73 5.58 8.32
C ALA A 406 20.09 5.30 9.79
N PHE A 407 20.86 4.25 10.06
CA PHE A 407 21.34 3.96 11.42
C PHE A 407 22.32 5.01 11.93
N LEU A 408 23.24 5.48 11.10
CA LEU A 408 24.16 6.56 11.46
C LEU A 408 23.38 7.84 11.84
N SER A 409 22.41 8.24 11.05
CA SER A 409 21.57 9.40 11.36
C SER A 409 20.87 9.26 12.72
N LEU A 410 20.35 8.06 13.04
CA LEU A 410 19.74 7.80 14.35
C LEU A 410 20.75 7.88 15.51
N ILE A 411 21.98 7.43 15.31
CA ILE A 411 23.06 7.51 16.32
C ILE A 411 23.46 8.98 16.51
N HIS A 412 23.63 9.72 15.42
CA HIS A 412 24.03 11.13 15.44
C HIS A 412 23.04 12.07 16.12
N ILE A 413 21.77 11.66 16.36
CA ILE A 413 20.83 12.42 17.18
C ILE A 413 21.35 12.65 18.61
N SER A 414 22.04 11.66 19.19
CA SER A 414 22.56 11.71 20.55
C SER A 414 23.92 12.41 20.67
N GLU A 415 24.55 12.71 19.56
CA GLU A 415 25.85 13.40 19.55
C GLU A 415 25.70 14.91 19.78
N PRO A 416 26.70 15.55 20.43
CA PRO A 416 26.66 17.01 20.60
C PRO A 416 26.65 17.71 19.24
N THR A 417 25.80 18.72 19.12
CA THR A 417 25.74 19.59 17.95
C THR A 417 27.13 20.28 17.78
N ARG A 418 27.96 19.76 16.90
CA ARG A 418 29.24 20.42 16.60
C ARG A 418 28.96 21.70 15.83
N ARG A 419 29.37 22.85 16.37
CA ARG A 419 29.53 24.06 15.59
C ARG A 419 30.66 23.81 14.59
N SER A 420 30.33 23.59 13.31
CA SER A 420 31.27 23.77 12.24
C SER A 420 31.60 25.26 12.20
N TYR A 421 32.76 25.66 12.72
CA TYR A 421 33.29 26.97 12.39
C TYR A 421 33.61 26.92 10.90
N ILE A 422 32.81 27.65 10.10
CA ILE A 422 33.14 28.04 8.75
C ILE A 422 34.21 29.15 8.85
#